data_c4a2ee1bdfb7639bbe619070afe5120b
#
_entry.id   c4a2ee1bdfb7639bbe619070afe5120b
#
_cell.length_a   1.000
_cell.length_b   1.000
_cell.length_c   1.000
_cell.angle_alpha   90.00
_cell.angle_beta   90.00
_cell.angle_gamma   90.00
#
_symmetry.space_group_name_H-M   'P 1'
#
loop_
_entity.id
_entity.type
_entity.pdbx_description
1 polymer ?
#
loop_
_entity_poly.entity_id
_entity_poly.type
_entity_poly.pdbx_seq_one_letter_code
_entity_poly.pdbx_strand_id
1 'polypeptide(L)' 'MLATGDYYVCFCDGKMFEASKKSNVFVILTNLKSGVSAEIPVDSLVRGIRLGLFSLKQK' A
#
# COMPACT_ATOMS: atom_id res chain seq x y z
N MET A 1 -5.63 4.46 11.03
CA MET A 1 -6.36 3.49 10.21
C MET A 1 -6.25 3.86 8.75
N LEU A 2 -6.02 2.89 7.90
CA LEU A 2 -5.91 3.13 6.47
C LEU A 2 -7.29 3.18 5.85
N ALA A 3 -7.67 4.33 5.31
CA ALA A 3 -8.90 4.44 4.56
C ALA A 3 -8.66 3.95 3.12
N THR A 4 -9.60 3.18 2.61
CA THR A 4 -9.50 2.60 1.28
C THR A 4 -9.54 3.68 0.21
N GLY A 5 -8.60 3.61 -0.74
CA GLY A 5 -8.59 4.50 -1.88
C GLY A 5 -8.08 5.92 -1.59
N ASP A 6 -7.74 6.21 -0.34
CA ASP A 6 -7.34 7.55 0.06
C ASP A 6 -5.82 7.74 0.13
N TYR A 7 -5.07 6.66 -0.05
CA TYR A 7 -3.62 6.68 0.14
C TYR A 7 -2.89 6.03 -1.01
N TYR A 8 -1.70 6.54 -1.24
CA TYR A 8 -0.70 5.84 -2.03
C TYR A 8 0.32 5.24 -1.07
N VAL A 9 0.83 4.06 -1.42
CA VAL A 9 1.95 3.44 -0.72
C VAL A 9 3.18 3.67 -1.56
N CYS A 10 4.16 4.36 -0.99
CA CYS A 10 5.40 4.69 -1.68
C CYS A 10 6.52 3.81 -1.15
N PHE A 11 7.19 3.11 -2.03
CA PHE A 11 8.33 2.27 -1.68
C PHE A 11 9.60 3.12 -1.69
N CYS A 12 10.61 2.67 -0.95
CA CYS A 12 11.88 3.36 -0.87
C CYS A 12 12.63 3.43 -2.21
N ASP A 13 12.28 2.56 -3.16
CA ASP A 13 12.87 2.58 -4.51
C ASP A 13 12.13 3.53 -5.48
N GLY A 14 11.17 4.27 -4.98
CA GLY A 14 10.41 5.23 -5.79
C GLY A 14 9.13 4.68 -6.42
N LYS A 15 8.84 3.39 -6.27
CA LYS A 15 7.60 2.83 -6.79
C LYS A 15 6.41 3.29 -5.97
N MET A 16 5.31 3.57 -6.62
CA MET A 16 4.07 3.99 -5.97
C MET A 16 2.94 3.04 -6.31
N PHE A 17 2.13 2.74 -5.31
CA PHE A 17 0.99 1.85 -5.45
C PHE A 17 -0.25 2.52 -4.86
N GLU A 18 -1.39 2.27 -5.48
CA GLU A 18 -2.67 2.68 -4.91
C GLU A 18 -3.15 1.56 -3.98
N ALA A 19 -3.52 1.91 -2.77
CA ALA A 19 -4.02 0.96 -1.79
C ALA A 19 -5.54 0.86 -1.89
N SER A 20 -6.05 -0.36 -1.97
CA SER A 20 -7.48 -0.65 -1.95
C SER A 20 -7.76 -1.70 -0.90
N LYS A 21 -8.79 -1.46 -0.08
CA LYS A 21 -9.17 -2.41 0.94
C LYS A 21 -9.87 -3.61 0.32
N LYS A 22 -9.39 -4.81 0.61
CA LYS A 22 -10.09 -6.04 0.23
C LYS A 22 -10.90 -6.58 1.40
N SER A 23 -10.32 -6.56 2.59
CA SER A 23 -10.96 -7.04 3.81
C SER A 23 -10.30 -6.36 5.00
N ASN A 24 -10.69 -6.76 6.22
CA ASN A 24 -10.04 -6.23 7.42
C ASN A 24 -8.59 -6.69 7.57
N VAL A 25 -8.19 -7.70 6.83
CA VAL A 25 -6.89 -8.36 6.97
C VAL A 25 -6.00 -8.13 5.74
N PHE A 26 -6.59 -7.87 4.57
CA PHE A 26 -5.84 -7.76 3.32
C PHE A 26 -6.09 -6.44 2.62
N VAL A 27 -5.04 -5.95 1.97
CA VAL A 27 -5.06 -4.75 1.14
C VAL A 27 -4.54 -5.13 -0.25
N ILE A 28 -5.15 -4.57 -1.27
CA ILE A 28 -4.66 -4.73 -2.64
C ILE A 28 -3.84 -3.49 -2.99
N LEU A 29 -2.61 -3.72 -3.43
CA LEU A 29 -1.74 -2.67 -3.92
C LEU A 29 -1.67 -2.76 -5.44
N THR A 30 -2.05 -1.70 -6.12
CA THR A 30 -2.00 -1.60 -7.57
C THR A 30 -0.87 -0.68 -7.98
N ASN A 31 0.07 -1.20 -8.76
CA ASN A 31 1.18 -0.39 -9.26
C ASN A 31 0.62 0.65 -10.23
N LEU A 32 0.89 1.93 -9.97
CA LEU A 32 0.35 3.02 -10.77
C LEU A 32 0.92 3.03 -12.19
N LYS A 33 2.10 2.46 -12.38
CA LYS A 33 2.79 2.49 -13.66
C LYS A 33 2.41 1.30 -14.54
N SER A 34 2.37 0.10 -13.95
CA SER A 34 2.09 -1.14 -14.71
C SER A 34 0.64 -1.57 -14.65
N GLY A 35 -0.12 -1.12 -13.66
CA GLY A 35 -1.48 -1.57 -13.42
C GLY A 35 -1.58 -2.94 -12.76
N VAL A 36 -0.46 -3.57 -12.46
CA VAL A 36 -0.45 -4.88 -11.82
C VAL A 36 -0.83 -4.74 -10.35
N SER A 37 -1.72 -5.61 -9.89
CA SER A 37 -2.19 -5.62 -8.51
C SER A 37 -1.65 -6.82 -7.75
N ALA A 38 -1.40 -6.63 -6.46
CA ALA A 38 -0.98 -7.68 -5.55
C ALA A 38 -1.72 -7.53 -4.23
N GLU A 39 -2.08 -8.65 -3.63
CA GLU A 39 -2.73 -8.69 -2.34
C GLU A 39 -1.69 -8.90 -1.25
N ILE A 40 -1.71 -8.06 -0.22
CA ILE A 40 -0.81 -8.20 0.91
C ILE A 40 -1.59 -8.12 2.22
N PRO A 41 -1.14 -8.81 3.27
CA PRO A 41 -1.72 -8.64 4.60
C PRO A 41 -1.51 -7.22 5.12
N VAL A 42 -2.50 -6.67 5.81
CA VAL A 42 -2.38 -5.34 6.45
C VAL A 42 -1.20 -5.33 7.42
N ASP A 43 -0.98 -6.42 8.15
CA ASP A 43 0.13 -6.51 9.09
C ASP A 43 1.49 -6.34 8.40
N SER A 44 1.63 -6.88 7.20
CA SER A 44 2.87 -6.72 6.41
C SER A 44 3.07 -5.26 6.00
N LEU A 45 1.99 -4.58 5.62
CA LEU A 45 2.04 -3.18 5.28
C LEU A 45 2.47 -2.33 6.48
N VAL A 46 1.85 -2.55 7.64
CA VAL A 46 2.18 -1.83 8.87
C VAL A 46 3.64 -2.06 9.26
N ARG A 47 4.09 -3.31 9.16
CA ARG A 47 5.49 -3.65 9.47
C ARG A 47 6.45 -2.93 8.53
N GLY A 48 6.15 -2.91 7.24
CA GLY A 48 6.99 -2.22 6.26
C GLY A 48 7.08 -0.72 6.54
N ILE A 49 5.98 -0.09 6.97
CA ILE A 49 5.98 1.32 7.35
C ILE A 49 6.88 1.55 8.55
N ARG A 50 6.80 0.69 9.57
CA ARG A 50 7.63 0.79 10.76
C ARG A 50 9.12 0.62 10.46
N LEU A 51 9.43 -0.24 9.50
CA LEU A 51 10.81 -0.51 9.10
C LEU A 51 11.34 0.54 8.10
N GLY A 52 10.50 1.47 7.68
CA GLY A 52 10.92 2.49 6.73
C GLY A 52 10.97 2.03 5.27
N LEU A 53 10.42 0.85 4.97
CA LEU A 53 10.38 0.32 3.61
C LEU A 53 9.28 0.99 2.76
N PHE A 54 8.21 1.38 3.41
CA PHE A 54 7.07 2.06 2.78
C PHE A 54 6.76 3.36 3.49
N SER A 55 6.18 4.29 2.78
CA SER A 55 5.56 5.46 3.38
C SER A 55 4.19 5.65 2.77
N LEU A 56 3.29 6.29 3.50
CA LEU A 56 1.94 6.59 3.02
C LEU A 56 1.90 8.03 2.55
N LYS A 57 1.26 8.24 1.41
CA LYS A 57 1.02 9.57 0.88
C LYS A 57 -0.47 9.73 0.64
N GLN A 58 -1.05 10.78 1.21
CA GLN A 58 -2.45 11.10 1.03
C GLN A 58 -2.68 11.61 -0.40
N LYS A 59 -3.80 11.21 -0.98
CA LYS A 59 -4.18 11.66 -2.32
C LYS A 59 -4.50 13.15 -2.38
#